data_8b4f06dc61a69bf8ed384dc454f9c827
#
_entry.id   8b4f06dc61a69bf8ed384dc454f9c827
#
_cell.length_a   1.000
_cell.length_b   1.000
_cell.length_c   1.000
_cell.angle_alpha   90.00
_cell.angle_beta   90.00
_cell.angle_gamma   90.00
#
_symmetry.space_group_name_H-M   'P 1'
#
loop_
_entity.id
_entity.type
_entity.pdbx_description
1 polymer ?
#
loop_
_entity_poly.entity_id
_entity_poly.type
_entity_poly.pdbx_seq_one_letter_code
_entity_poly.pdbx_strand_id
1 'polypeptide(L)'
;MRKFCLLVALCMLALPLAAQNTDIEALSGLQFNFGNPGARSLGMGGAFLGLADDASAAEANPAGLTILRKPEVSLEARNYVEAQLFSTSGTYPDIVRTPFTHYSKRVVVTFASAVYPIKNKFTIGVYYHEPLKNQGGGVVFPTFNQTTGKLETKTPNFYLPSAGGSPISQADCVALRQQTKNPAACLEYRVDPFISALDVTQRTYGLAGAWQVSPKISVGANVRFQLFKEGAFTFRFDPNTFDTKNITVQATARANGDNIKLTQEHDITFGVGFKWAPTDKVSVGGVYKQGPKFKAPTFFAGAQTNGAFVQVADTTFHDPDIAGLGVSYRPIPTLTVNADADYVKYSNLVDNFVSVVANVSDLKKPFVARNVTEYRIGAEYFLTLMKVPFAIRAGYWRDPAHSVTWNGPITRADYVAEALLYPKTADQNHRSIGGGFAWPKFQIDFAYDTSRYYKVGSLSMLTRF
;
A
#
# COMPACT_ATOMS: atom_id res chain seq x y z
N MET A 1 18.51 32.18 9.06
CA MET A 1 17.14 32.32 8.58
C MET A 1 17.03 32.44 7.06
N ARG A 2 17.69 33.41 6.34
CA ARG A 2 17.58 33.51 4.87
C ARG A 2 18.01 32.23 4.09
N LYS A 3 19.04 31.51 4.51
CA LYS A 3 19.47 30.27 3.83
C LYS A 3 18.52 29.08 4.10
N PHE A 4 17.84 29.07 5.24
CA PHE A 4 16.84 28.06 5.59
C PHE A 4 15.56 28.28 4.79
N CYS A 5 15.12 29.52 4.63
CA CYS A 5 13.99 29.87 3.77
C CYS A 5 14.24 29.55 2.29
N LEU A 6 15.48 29.71 1.80
CA LEU A 6 15.83 29.35 0.42
C LEU A 6 15.82 27.84 0.19
N LEU A 7 16.24 27.04 1.18
CA LEU A 7 16.20 25.57 1.10
C LEU A 7 14.76 25.05 1.14
N VAL A 8 13.91 25.63 1.98
CA VAL A 8 12.47 25.32 2.03
C VAL A 8 11.78 25.75 0.75
N ALA A 9 12.14 26.91 0.19
CA ALA A 9 11.57 27.37 -1.10
C ALA A 9 12.05 26.50 -2.29
N LEU A 10 13.31 26.02 -2.29
CA LEU A 10 13.80 25.10 -3.32
C LEU A 10 13.17 23.68 -3.19
N CYS A 11 12.92 23.22 -1.96
CA CYS A 11 12.15 21.99 -1.74
C CYS A 11 10.71 22.12 -2.18
N MET A 12 10.10 23.31 -2.07
CA MET A 12 8.72 23.55 -2.55
C MET A 12 8.61 23.54 -4.08
N LEU A 13 9.66 23.89 -4.80
CA LEU A 13 9.68 23.86 -6.28
C LEU A 13 9.87 22.46 -6.87
N ALA A 14 10.28 21.48 -6.05
CA ALA A 14 10.50 20.10 -6.46
C ALA A 14 9.38 19.16 -6.00
N LEU A 15 8.38 19.63 -5.24
CA LEU A 15 7.26 18.82 -4.80
C LEU A 15 6.20 18.77 -5.88
N PRO A 16 5.92 17.59 -6.43
CA PRO A 16 4.80 17.41 -7.32
C PRO A 16 3.49 17.62 -6.57
N LEU A 17 2.58 18.32 -7.18
CA LEU A 17 1.22 18.60 -6.74
C LEU A 17 0.46 17.27 -6.51
N ALA A 18 0.31 16.88 -5.26
CA ALA A 18 -0.45 15.72 -4.87
C ALA A 18 -1.60 16.16 -3.96
N ALA A 19 -2.82 15.89 -4.37
CA ALA A 19 -4.03 16.43 -3.78
C ALA A 19 -4.65 15.54 -2.70
N GLN A 20 -5.28 16.18 -1.76
CA GLN A 20 -6.47 15.75 -1.02
C GLN A 20 -6.38 14.54 -0.08
N ASN A 21 -5.23 14.12 0.39
CA ASN A 21 -5.25 13.11 1.43
C ASN A 21 -4.88 13.75 2.76
N THR A 22 -5.75 13.63 3.76
CA THR A 22 -5.34 13.74 5.15
C THR A 22 -4.43 12.55 5.47
N ASP A 23 -3.75 12.59 6.59
CA ASP A 23 -2.79 11.59 7.02
C ASP A 23 -3.34 10.16 6.96
N ILE A 24 -4.60 9.98 7.35
CA ILE A 24 -5.31 8.70 7.34
C ILE A 24 -5.75 8.32 5.92
N GLU A 25 -6.09 9.30 5.09
CA GLU A 25 -6.49 9.11 3.69
C GLU A 25 -5.32 8.66 2.83
N ALA A 26 -4.13 9.16 3.11
CA ALA A 26 -2.91 8.67 2.48
C ALA A 26 -2.70 7.17 2.77
N LEU A 27 -2.96 6.72 3.99
CA LEU A 27 -2.91 5.31 4.35
C LEU A 27 -4.03 4.49 3.71
N SER A 28 -5.20 5.07 3.47
CA SER A 28 -6.31 4.38 2.79
C SER A 28 -6.02 4.09 1.32
N GLY A 29 -5.18 4.92 0.70
CA GLY A 29 -4.72 4.77 -0.68
C GLY A 29 -3.40 4.03 -0.85
N LEU A 30 -2.78 3.55 0.24
CA LEU A 30 -1.55 2.77 0.17
C LEU A 30 -1.77 1.48 -0.61
N GLN A 31 -0.94 1.30 -1.62
CA GLN A 31 -0.84 0.02 -2.30
C GLN A 31 0.17 -0.87 -1.56
N PHE A 32 -0.34 -1.85 -0.87
CA PHE A 32 0.47 -2.90 -0.28
C PHE A 32 0.99 -3.82 -1.38
N ASN A 33 2.29 -4.10 -1.36
CA ASN A 33 2.85 -5.13 -2.21
C ASN A 33 3.04 -6.41 -1.39
N PHE A 34 2.00 -7.20 -1.27
CA PHE A 34 2.07 -8.55 -0.67
C PHE A 34 2.55 -9.61 -1.67
N GLY A 35 2.96 -9.20 -2.86
CA GLY A 35 3.53 -10.10 -3.86
C GLY A 35 4.78 -10.80 -3.35
N ASN A 36 4.93 -12.06 -3.73
CA ASN A 36 6.09 -12.87 -3.39
C ASN A 36 7.38 -12.22 -3.92
N PRO A 37 8.51 -12.21 -3.15
CA PRO A 37 9.73 -11.58 -3.57
C PRO A 37 10.40 -12.28 -4.75
N GLY A 38 11.27 -11.55 -5.45
CA GLY A 38 12.04 -12.00 -6.59
C GLY A 38 11.45 -11.63 -7.95
N ALA A 39 12.32 -11.21 -8.89
CA ALA A 39 11.91 -10.88 -10.25
C ALA A 39 11.31 -12.12 -10.97
N ARG A 40 11.75 -13.32 -10.62
CA ARG A 40 11.18 -14.56 -11.13
C ARG A 40 9.71 -14.70 -10.78
N SER A 41 9.34 -14.51 -9.52
CA SER A 41 7.96 -14.51 -9.05
C SER A 41 7.14 -13.40 -9.71
N LEU A 42 7.66 -12.17 -9.74
CA LEU A 42 6.98 -11.03 -10.35
C LEU A 42 6.67 -11.26 -11.82
N GLY A 43 7.61 -11.85 -12.58
CA GLY A 43 7.42 -12.19 -13.99
C GLY A 43 6.30 -13.21 -14.25
N MET A 44 5.90 -13.97 -13.23
CA MET A 44 4.78 -14.91 -13.23
C MET A 44 3.53 -14.36 -12.54
N GLY A 45 3.35 -13.03 -12.45
CA GLY A 45 2.22 -12.41 -11.76
C GLY A 45 2.22 -12.60 -10.25
N GLY A 46 3.35 -12.96 -9.65
CA GLY A 46 3.45 -13.27 -8.24
C GLY A 46 2.97 -14.70 -7.87
N ALA A 47 2.52 -15.52 -8.82
CA ALA A 47 2.10 -16.90 -8.57
C ALA A 47 3.32 -17.77 -8.26
N PHE A 48 3.54 -18.08 -6.98
CA PHE A 48 4.76 -18.74 -6.53
C PHE A 48 4.60 -19.71 -5.36
N LEU A 49 3.45 -19.70 -4.65
CA LEU A 49 3.25 -20.47 -3.41
C LEU A 49 3.40 -21.99 -3.60
N GLY A 50 2.85 -22.50 -4.70
CA GLY A 50 3.00 -23.91 -5.08
C GLY A 50 4.41 -24.25 -5.59
N LEU A 51 5.08 -23.30 -6.25
CA LEU A 51 6.44 -23.47 -6.78
C LEU A 51 7.50 -23.35 -5.68
N ALA A 52 7.67 -22.18 -5.07
CA ALA A 52 8.53 -21.84 -3.94
C ALA A 52 9.82 -22.68 -3.87
N ASP A 53 10.69 -22.57 -4.90
CA ASP A 53 11.82 -23.47 -5.14
C ASP A 53 13.19 -22.78 -5.19
N ASP A 54 13.28 -21.56 -4.62
CA ASP A 54 14.53 -20.82 -4.46
C ASP A 54 14.58 -20.08 -3.11
N ALA A 55 15.65 -19.34 -2.85
CA ALA A 55 15.88 -18.67 -1.56
C ALA A 55 14.83 -17.62 -1.19
N SER A 56 14.01 -17.13 -2.15
CA SER A 56 12.88 -16.23 -1.87
C SER A 56 11.72 -16.93 -1.15
N ALA A 57 11.69 -18.26 -1.16
CA ALA A 57 10.74 -19.08 -0.40
C ALA A 57 10.79 -18.80 1.11
N ALA A 58 11.90 -18.27 1.65
CA ALA A 58 12.01 -17.89 3.06
C ALA A 58 10.89 -16.93 3.51
N GLU A 59 10.45 -16.04 2.63
CA GLU A 59 9.31 -15.14 2.84
C GLU A 59 8.04 -15.68 2.15
N ALA A 60 8.14 -16.16 0.91
CA ALA A 60 6.98 -16.54 0.10
C ALA A 60 6.22 -17.73 0.72
N ASN A 61 6.89 -18.86 0.88
CA ASN A 61 6.39 -20.08 1.53
C ASN A 61 7.56 -20.85 2.13
N PRO A 62 7.83 -20.72 3.43
CA PRO A 62 9.02 -21.30 4.05
C PRO A 62 9.13 -22.83 3.88
N ALA A 63 8.03 -23.56 3.69
CA ALA A 63 8.07 -25.00 3.43
C ALA A 63 8.82 -25.36 2.12
N GLY A 64 8.87 -24.42 1.18
CA GLY A 64 9.59 -24.57 -0.08
C GLY A 64 11.12 -24.67 0.07
N LEU A 65 11.68 -24.15 1.14
CA LEU A 65 13.11 -24.18 1.42
C LEU A 65 13.71 -25.60 1.45
N THR A 66 12.91 -26.60 1.74
CA THR A 66 13.36 -28.01 1.81
C THR A 66 13.82 -28.56 0.45
N ILE A 67 13.44 -27.91 -0.66
CA ILE A 67 13.86 -28.35 -2.01
C ILE A 67 15.33 -27.97 -2.29
N LEU A 68 15.86 -27.00 -1.58
CA LEU A 68 17.22 -26.51 -1.78
C LEU A 68 18.24 -27.55 -1.28
N ARG A 69 19.21 -27.85 -2.12
CA ARG A 69 20.27 -28.83 -1.84
C ARG A 69 21.63 -28.18 -1.56
N LYS A 70 21.75 -26.90 -1.83
CA LYS A 70 22.96 -26.09 -1.65
C LYS A 70 22.58 -24.78 -0.97
N PRO A 71 23.52 -24.14 -0.27
CA PRO A 71 23.31 -22.80 0.22
C PRO A 71 23.01 -21.83 -0.94
N GLU A 72 22.06 -20.94 -0.72
CA GLU A 72 21.66 -19.92 -1.67
C GLU A 72 21.61 -18.54 -1.02
N VAL A 73 22.06 -17.53 -1.76
CA VAL A 73 21.89 -16.12 -1.44
C VAL A 73 21.13 -15.46 -2.56
N SER A 74 20.09 -14.68 -2.21
CA SER A 74 19.29 -13.92 -3.17
C SER A 74 19.25 -12.45 -2.82
N LEU A 75 19.20 -11.59 -3.85
CA LEU A 75 19.04 -10.14 -3.74
C LEU A 75 18.08 -9.68 -4.82
N GLU A 76 17.15 -8.77 -4.45
CA GLU A 76 16.22 -8.13 -5.37
C GLU A 76 16.22 -6.62 -5.20
N ALA A 77 16.20 -5.90 -6.32
CA ALA A 77 15.92 -4.48 -6.38
C ALA A 77 14.70 -4.24 -7.28
N ARG A 78 13.81 -3.36 -6.84
CA ARG A 78 12.64 -2.94 -7.64
C ARG A 78 12.68 -1.45 -7.95
N ASN A 79 12.26 -1.12 -9.16
CA ASN A 79 11.96 0.24 -9.60
C ASN A 79 10.44 0.39 -9.66
N TYR A 80 9.90 1.21 -8.79
CA TYR A 80 8.48 1.52 -8.74
C TYR A 80 8.19 2.80 -9.51
N VAL A 81 7.12 2.77 -10.29
CA VAL A 81 6.48 3.95 -10.88
C VAL A 81 5.02 3.89 -10.49
N GLU A 82 4.65 4.64 -9.47
CA GLU A 82 3.29 4.71 -8.96
C GLU A 82 2.61 5.97 -9.49
N ALA A 83 1.43 5.79 -10.07
CA ALA A 83 0.57 6.88 -10.43
C ALA A 83 -0.32 7.23 -9.24
N GLN A 84 -0.06 8.37 -8.62
CA GLN A 84 -0.96 8.93 -7.62
C GLN A 84 -2.01 9.78 -8.33
N LEU A 85 -3.28 9.48 -8.06
CA LEU A 85 -4.40 10.20 -8.65
C LEU A 85 -4.75 11.38 -7.75
N PHE A 86 -4.63 12.58 -8.30
CA PHE A 86 -5.02 13.79 -7.60
C PHE A 86 -6.09 14.52 -8.40
N SER A 87 -7.06 15.09 -7.69
CA SER A 87 -7.94 16.07 -8.28
C SER A 87 -7.51 17.46 -7.84
N THR A 88 -7.19 18.30 -8.80
CA THR A 88 -6.80 19.70 -8.54
C THR A 88 -7.99 20.65 -8.60
N SER A 89 -9.11 20.21 -9.15
CA SER A 89 -10.28 21.06 -9.31
C SER A 89 -11.49 20.25 -9.72
N GLY A 90 -12.63 20.52 -9.12
CA GLY A 90 -13.90 19.93 -9.50
C GLY A 90 -14.89 19.99 -8.36
N THR A 91 -16.13 19.78 -8.71
CA THR A 91 -17.23 19.47 -7.78
C THR A 91 -17.34 17.96 -7.66
N TYR A 92 -17.78 17.48 -6.49
CA TYR A 92 -18.14 16.07 -6.36
C TYR A 92 -19.22 15.69 -7.38
N PRO A 93 -19.15 14.56 -8.07
CA PRO A 93 -18.14 13.49 -8.01
C PRO A 93 -16.91 13.75 -8.89
N ASP A 94 -16.79 14.88 -9.55
CA ASP A 94 -15.75 15.20 -10.54
C ASP A 94 -14.37 15.44 -9.91
N ILE A 95 -14.32 15.70 -8.61
CA ILE A 95 -13.06 15.71 -7.84
C ILE A 95 -12.27 14.40 -8.06
N VAL A 96 -12.96 13.29 -8.23
CA VAL A 96 -12.35 11.97 -8.47
C VAL A 96 -12.09 11.71 -9.96
N ARG A 97 -12.65 12.51 -10.86
CA ARG A 97 -12.67 12.25 -12.31
C ARG A 97 -11.67 13.04 -13.14
N THR A 98 -11.11 14.12 -12.63
CA THR A 98 -10.01 14.84 -13.30
C THR A 98 -8.68 14.46 -12.63
N PRO A 99 -8.13 13.28 -12.92
CA PRO A 99 -6.91 12.84 -12.29
C PRO A 99 -5.73 13.59 -12.88
N PHE A 100 -5.08 14.41 -12.09
CA PHE A 100 -3.71 14.75 -12.34
C PHE A 100 -2.86 13.57 -11.87
N THR A 101 -2.18 12.92 -12.79
CA THR A 101 -1.36 11.75 -12.47
C THR A 101 0.05 12.19 -12.15
N HIS A 102 0.43 12.10 -10.89
CA HIS A 102 1.83 12.24 -10.50
C HIS A 102 2.49 10.87 -10.44
N TYR A 103 3.66 10.74 -11.05
CA TYR A 103 4.45 9.52 -11.00
C TYR A 103 5.58 9.65 -9.97
N SER A 104 5.46 8.96 -8.86
CA SER A 104 6.58 8.73 -7.95
C SER A 104 7.48 7.63 -8.52
N LYS A 105 8.78 7.93 -8.70
CA LYS A 105 9.78 6.97 -9.18
C LYS A 105 10.78 6.69 -8.09
N ARG A 106 10.98 5.43 -7.75
CA ARG A 106 12.00 5.04 -6.76
C ARG A 106 12.61 3.68 -7.08
N VAL A 107 13.90 3.56 -6.78
CA VAL A 107 14.62 2.28 -6.81
C VAL A 107 14.98 1.88 -5.40
N VAL A 108 14.60 0.69 -4.99
CA VAL A 108 14.87 0.17 -3.64
C VAL A 108 15.29 -1.29 -3.69
N VAL A 109 16.16 -1.69 -2.74
CA VAL A 109 16.40 -3.10 -2.45
C VAL A 109 15.22 -3.60 -1.64
N THR A 110 14.39 -4.45 -2.25
CA THR A 110 13.15 -4.92 -1.64
C THR A 110 13.30 -6.25 -0.93
N PHE A 111 14.28 -7.05 -1.31
CA PHE A 111 14.49 -8.36 -0.72
C PHE A 111 15.96 -8.78 -0.75
N ALA A 112 16.36 -9.46 0.31
CA ALA A 112 17.62 -10.20 0.37
C ALA A 112 17.44 -11.43 1.26
N SER A 113 18.06 -12.55 0.91
CA SER A 113 18.03 -13.75 1.76
C SER A 113 19.32 -14.54 1.68
N ALA A 114 19.59 -15.28 2.75
CA ALA A 114 20.63 -16.31 2.79
C ALA A 114 20.03 -17.57 3.43
N VAL A 115 20.13 -18.68 2.71
CA VAL A 115 19.51 -19.94 3.07
C VAL A 115 20.55 -21.05 3.11
N TYR A 116 20.47 -21.90 4.13
CA TYR A 116 21.41 -22.99 4.35
C TYR A 116 20.69 -24.31 4.63
N PRO A 117 20.75 -25.30 3.74
CA PRO A 117 20.21 -26.63 3.98
C PRO A 117 21.07 -27.42 4.98
N ILE A 118 20.42 -27.99 6.01
CA ILE A 118 21.04 -28.80 7.03
C ILE A 118 20.57 -30.26 6.84
N LYS A 119 21.49 -31.15 6.49
CA LYS A 119 21.25 -32.61 6.39
C LYS A 119 19.97 -33.03 5.63
N ASN A 120 19.79 -32.59 4.39
CA ASN A 120 18.75 -33.03 3.45
C ASN A 120 17.27 -32.94 3.91
N LYS A 121 16.99 -32.69 5.19
CA LYS A 121 15.62 -32.64 5.73
C LYS A 121 15.25 -31.32 6.38
N PHE A 122 16.24 -30.55 6.77
CA PHE A 122 16.02 -29.29 7.48
C PHE A 122 16.78 -28.16 6.80
N THR A 123 16.12 -27.05 6.59
CA THR A 123 16.70 -25.87 5.97
C THR A 123 16.37 -24.64 6.81
N ILE A 124 17.36 -23.79 7.04
CA ILE A 124 17.18 -22.50 7.72
C ILE A 124 17.51 -21.38 6.78
N GLY A 125 16.93 -20.20 7.02
CA GLY A 125 17.22 -19.02 6.25
C GLY A 125 16.97 -17.74 7.05
N VAL A 126 17.69 -16.71 6.68
CA VAL A 126 17.45 -15.34 7.15
C VAL A 126 17.12 -14.50 5.95
N TYR A 127 16.24 -13.49 6.15
CA TYR A 127 15.88 -12.60 5.05
C TYR A 127 15.56 -11.19 5.52
N TYR A 128 15.71 -10.26 4.61
CA TYR A 128 15.22 -8.90 4.64
C TYR A 128 14.14 -8.73 3.58
N HIS A 129 13.04 -8.07 3.93
CA HIS A 129 11.99 -7.70 3.00
C HIS A 129 11.47 -6.29 3.32
N GLU A 130 11.29 -5.45 2.31
CA GLU A 130 10.65 -4.13 2.42
C GLU A 130 9.28 -4.19 1.71
N PRO A 131 8.20 -4.61 2.42
CA PRO A 131 6.88 -4.79 1.83
C PRO A 131 6.19 -3.46 1.51
N LEU A 132 6.54 -2.39 2.23
CA LEU A 132 5.91 -1.11 2.08
C LEU A 132 6.94 0.01 2.17
N LYS A 133 6.97 0.85 1.15
CA LYS A 133 7.61 2.16 1.17
C LYS A 133 6.82 3.11 0.30
N ASN A 134 6.26 4.14 0.91
CA ASN A 134 5.57 5.19 0.18
C ASN A 134 6.05 6.55 0.63
N GLN A 135 6.30 7.43 -0.34
CA GLN A 135 6.64 8.82 -0.12
C GLN A 135 5.83 9.66 -1.08
N GLY A 136 5.07 10.57 -0.54
CA GLY A 136 4.20 11.44 -1.30
C GLY A 136 3.92 12.73 -0.57
N GLY A 137 3.21 13.62 -1.24
CA GLY A 137 2.75 14.85 -0.65
C GLY A 137 1.79 15.57 -1.57
N GLY A 138 1.01 16.50 -1.03
CA GLY A 138 0.02 17.19 -1.80
C GLY A 138 -0.23 18.60 -1.37
N VAL A 139 -0.71 19.40 -2.30
CA VAL A 139 -1.04 20.79 -2.07
C VAL A 139 -2.38 21.09 -2.70
N VAL A 140 -3.30 21.64 -1.92
CA VAL A 140 -4.54 22.26 -2.43
C VAL A 140 -4.52 23.72 -2.08
N PHE A 141 -4.43 24.56 -3.11
CA PHE A 141 -4.50 26.00 -2.96
C PHE A 141 -5.85 26.54 -3.48
N PRO A 142 -6.40 27.59 -2.87
CA PRO A 142 -7.48 28.33 -3.47
C PRO A 142 -7.01 28.98 -4.77
N THR A 143 -7.93 29.12 -5.70
CA THR A 143 -7.66 29.81 -6.98
C THR A 143 -7.61 31.31 -6.72
N PHE A 144 -6.56 31.98 -7.14
CA PHE A 144 -6.51 33.45 -7.11
C PHE A 144 -7.42 34.00 -8.21
N ASN A 145 -8.45 34.73 -7.83
CA ASN A 145 -9.32 35.43 -8.77
C ASN A 145 -8.65 36.74 -9.16
N GLN A 146 -8.16 36.79 -10.38
CA GLN A 146 -7.47 38.00 -10.92
C GLN A 146 -8.41 39.22 -11.02
N THR A 147 -9.72 38.99 -11.13
CA THR A 147 -10.71 40.07 -11.26
C THR A 147 -11.02 40.73 -9.92
N THR A 148 -11.11 39.96 -8.86
CA THR A 148 -11.41 40.46 -7.52
C THR A 148 -10.18 40.72 -6.67
N GLY A 149 -8.99 40.31 -7.12
CA GLY A 149 -7.73 40.39 -6.36
C GLY A 149 -7.72 39.57 -5.09
N LYS A 150 -8.65 38.61 -4.95
CA LYS A 150 -8.81 37.78 -3.74
C LYS A 150 -8.50 36.32 -4.04
N LEU A 151 -8.02 35.63 -3.01
CA LEU A 151 -7.98 34.18 -3.00
C LEU A 151 -9.41 33.67 -2.80
N GLU A 152 -9.96 33.07 -3.83
CA GLU A 152 -11.28 32.45 -3.75
C GLU A 152 -11.08 30.95 -3.54
N THR A 153 -11.56 30.45 -2.41
CA THR A 153 -11.94 29.04 -2.35
C THR A 153 -13.03 28.83 -3.39
N LYS A 154 -12.87 27.83 -4.22
CA LYS A 154 -13.92 27.45 -5.18
C LYS A 154 -15.30 27.49 -4.52
N THR A 155 -16.29 27.87 -5.33
CA THR A 155 -17.70 27.88 -4.94
C THR A 155 -18.01 26.71 -4.01
N PRO A 156 -18.64 26.98 -2.89
CA PRO A 156 -19.01 25.92 -1.96
C PRO A 156 -19.79 24.83 -2.70
N ASN A 157 -19.42 23.59 -2.47
CA ASN A 157 -20.13 22.47 -3.08
C ASN A 157 -21.35 22.14 -2.22
N PHE A 158 -22.48 21.92 -2.87
CA PHE A 158 -23.75 21.59 -2.23
C PHE A 158 -24.15 20.15 -2.60
N TYR A 159 -24.66 19.41 -1.63
CA TYR A 159 -24.98 18.00 -1.77
C TYR A 159 -26.36 17.67 -1.21
N LEU A 160 -27.03 16.71 -1.83
CA LEU A 160 -28.31 16.17 -1.37
C LEU A 160 -28.10 14.94 -0.49
N PRO A 161 -28.33 15.00 0.83
CA PRO A 161 -28.24 13.83 1.70
C PRO A 161 -29.23 12.72 1.32
N SER A 162 -30.44 13.09 0.90
CA SER A 162 -31.49 12.17 0.47
C SER A 162 -31.16 11.39 -0.81
N ALA A 163 -30.20 11.88 -1.61
CA ALA A 163 -29.74 11.24 -2.84
C ALA A 163 -28.30 10.71 -2.71
N GLY A 164 -27.91 10.26 -1.51
CA GLY A 164 -26.59 9.65 -1.29
C GLY A 164 -25.40 10.60 -1.50
N GLY A 165 -25.60 11.91 -1.27
CA GLY A 165 -24.56 12.91 -1.47
C GLY A 165 -24.40 13.39 -2.90
N SER A 166 -25.41 13.25 -3.73
CA SER A 166 -25.40 13.79 -5.11
C SER A 166 -25.19 15.30 -5.11
N PRO A 167 -24.38 15.85 -6.03
CA PRO A 167 -24.15 17.28 -6.13
C PRO A 167 -25.40 18.03 -6.59
N ILE A 168 -25.55 19.25 -6.07
CA ILE A 168 -26.69 20.15 -6.40
C ILE A 168 -26.14 21.56 -6.56
N SER A 169 -26.76 22.40 -7.36
CA SER A 169 -26.37 23.80 -7.48
C SER A 169 -26.69 24.60 -6.19
N GLN A 170 -25.97 25.69 -5.97
CA GLN A 170 -26.27 26.60 -4.86
C GLN A 170 -27.71 27.13 -4.93
N ALA A 171 -28.16 27.49 -6.12
CA ALA A 171 -29.52 28.02 -6.34
C ALA A 171 -30.57 26.97 -5.97
N ASP A 172 -30.42 25.73 -6.44
CA ASP A 172 -31.31 24.62 -6.15
C ASP A 172 -31.29 24.25 -4.67
N CYS A 173 -30.12 24.33 -4.02
CA CYS A 173 -29.99 24.11 -2.58
C CYS A 173 -30.77 25.16 -1.78
N VAL A 174 -30.64 26.45 -2.14
CA VAL A 174 -31.42 27.52 -1.49
C VAL A 174 -32.91 27.33 -1.70
N ALA A 175 -33.33 27.01 -2.90
CA ALA A 175 -34.74 26.75 -3.22
C ALA A 175 -35.29 25.56 -2.42
N LEU A 176 -34.52 24.45 -2.35
CA LEU A 176 -34.90 23.25 -1.60
C LEU A 176 -35.03 23.53 -0.10
N ARG A 177 -34.11 24.30 0.49
CA ARG A 177 -34.18 24.69 1.92
C ARG A 177 -35.42 25.55 2.21
N GLN A 178 -35.76 26.46 1.30
CA GLN A 178 -36.96 27.32 1.42
C GLN A 178 -38.24 26.46 1.30
N GLN A 179 -38.30 25.61 0.31
CA GLN A 179 -39.47 24.74 0.04
C GLN A 179 -39.73 23.76 1.20
N THR A 180 -38.71 23.13 1.69
CA THR A 180 -38.83 22.09 2.75
C THR A 180 -38.82 22.67 4.16
N LYS A 181 -38.48 23.95 4.31
CA LYS A 181 -38.22 24.63 5.60
C LYS A 181 -37.18 23.87 6.44
N ASN A 182 -36.31 23.11 5.79
CA ASN A 182 -35.30 22.31 6.43
C ASN A 182 -33.88 22.79 6.03
N PRO A 183 -33.09 23.37 6.94
CA PRO A 183 -31.72 23.78 6.66
C PRO A 183 -30.81 22.63 6.22
N ALA A 184 -31.12 21.41 6.64
CA ALA A 184 -30.36 20.20 6.32
C ALA A 184 -30.83 19.51 5.03
N ALA A 185 -31.78 20.08 4.26
CA ALA A 185 -32.24 19.50 3.01
C ALA A 185 -31.12 19.39 1.96
N CYS A 186 -30.14 20.28 2.03
CA CYS A 186 -28.85 20.15 1.33
C CYS A 186 -27.70 20.60 2.24
N LEU A 187 -26.54 20.01 2.04
CA LEU A 187 -25.33 20.29 2.81
C LEU A 187 -24.34 21.11 1.98
N GLU A 188 -23.71 22.08 2.63
CA GLU A 188 -22.61 22.86 2.06
C GLU A 188 -21.29 22.34 2.61
N TYR A 189 -20.31 22.16 1.72
CA TYR A 189 -18.96 21.77 2.11
C TYR A 189 -17.94 22.68 1.44
N ARG A 190 -16.96 23.13 2.21
CA ARG A 190 -15.80 23.90 1.74
C ARG A 190 -14.53 23.20 2.15
N VAL A 191 -13.63 23.02 1.21
CA VAL A 191 -12.30 22.49 1.48
C VAL A 191 -11.38 23.66 1.85
N ASP A 192 -10.83 23.64 3.06
CA ASP A 192 -9.76 24.57 3.42
C ASP A 192 -8.50 24.25 2.59
N PRO A 193 -7.70 25.24 2.20
CA PRO A 193 -6.41 24.99 1.57
C PRO A 193 -5.52 24.17 2.49
N PHE A 194 -4.78 23.21 1.92
CA PHE A 194 -3.86 22.41 2.72
C PHE A 194 -2.61 21.95 1.95
N ILE A 195 -1.57 21.64 2.70
CA ILE A 195 -0.38 20.95 2.25
C ILE A 195 -0.28 19.66 3.06
N SER A 196 -0.09 18.52 2.41
CA SER A 196 0.18 17.25 3.09
C SER A 196 1.48 16.62 2.62
N ALA A 197 2.13 15.88 3.50
CA ALA A 197 3.31 15.08 3.20
C ALA A 197 3.22 13.74 3.92
N LEU A 198 3.61 12.67 3.24
CA LEU A 198 3.61 11.31 3.75
C LEU A 198 4.97 10.66 3.50
N ASP A 199 5.53 10.04 4.53
CA ASP A 199 6.67 9.12 4.43
C ASP A 199 6.38 7.90 5.30
N VAL A 200 6.15 6.74 4.64
CA VAL A 200 5.88 5.47 5.31
C VAL A 200 6.89 4.45 4.82
N THR A 201 7.49 3.73 5.76
CA THR A 201 8.43 2.65 5.46
C THR A 201 8.20 1.51 6.44
N GLN A 202 8.04 0.30 5.90
CA GLN A 202 8.01 -0.95 6.68
C GLN A 202 9.14 -1.85 6.21
N ARG A 203 9.84 -2.45 7.17
CA ARG A 203 10.93 -3.40 6.93
C ARG A 203 10.74 -4.63 7.78
N THR A 204 10.96 -5.79 7.18
CA THR A 204 10.88 -7.09 7.83
C THR A 204 12.25 -7.76 7.83
N TYR A 205 12.66 -8.24 8.98
CA TYR A 205 13.80 -9.13 9.16
C TYR A 205 13.26 -10.47 9.64
N GLY A 206 13.44 -11.51 8.83
CA GLY A 206 12.86 -12.83 9.10
C GLY A 206 13.91 -13.90 9.34
N LEU A 207 13.55 -14.81 10.23
CA LEU A 207 14.21 -16.09 10.42
C LEU A 207 13.24 -17.19 9.99
N ALA A 208 13.62 -17.99 9.00
CA ALA A 208 12.80 -19.07 8.45
C ALA A 208 13.42 -20.43 8.74
N GLY A 209 12.57 -21.42 8.97
CA GLY A 209 12.94 -22.82 9.10
C GLY A 209 11.96 -23.72 8.36
N ALA A 210 12.47 -24.76 7.73
CA ALA A 210 11.67 -25.74 7.02
C ALA A 210 12.11 -27.16 7.29
N TRP A 211 11.14 -28.05 7.35
CA TRP A 211 11.36 -29.46 7.59
C TRP A 211 10.63 -30.33 6.57
N GLN A 212 11.37 -31.26 5.96
CA GLN A 212 10.83 -32.28 5.08
C GLN A 212 10.28 -33.44 5.92
N VAL A 213 8.97 -33.44 6.18
CA VAL A 213 8.27 -34.44 6.98
C VAL A 213 8.28 -35.80 6.26
N SER A 214 8.05 -35.80 4.95
CA SER A 214 8.11 -36.97 4.09
C SER A 214 8.70 -36.61 2.71
N PRO A 215 9.00 -37.56 1.83
CA PRO A 215 9.48 -37.25 0.48
C PRO A 215 8.54 -36.33 -0.32
N LYS A 216 7.26 -36.27 0.04
CA LYS A 216 6.22 -35.49 -0.65
C LYS A 216 5.68 -34.31 0.15
N ILE A 217 5.99 -34.20 1.44
CA ILE A 217 5.39 -33.20 2.32
C ILE A 217 6.47 -32.46 3.09
N SER A 218 6.40 -31.17 3.05
CA SER A 218 7.25 -30.25 3.82
C SER A 218 6.37 -29.25 4.59
N VAL A 219 6.87 -28.83 5.73
CA VAL A 219 6.29 -27.73 6.53
C VAL A 219 7.38 -26.71 6.82
N GLY A 220 6.98 -25.48 7.02
CA GLY A 220 7.91 -24.42 7.35
C GLY A 220 7.25 -23.33 8.17
N ALA A 221 8.07 -22.56 8.86
CA ALA A 221 7.63 -21.38 9.60
C ALA A 221 8.68 -20.29 9.51
N ASN A 222 8.25 -19.05 9.71
CA ASN A 222 9.16 -17.93 9.91
C ASN A 222 8.68 -17.05 11.08
N VAL A 223 9.64 -16.44 11.75
CA VAL A 223 9.43 -15.38 12.72
C VAL A 223 9.91 -14.10 12.07
N ARG A 224 9.10 -13.05 12.12
CA ARG A 224 9.31 -11.79 11.43
C ARG A 224 9.39 -10.64 12.45
N PHE A 225 10.54 -10.04 12.57
CA PHE A 225 10.73 -8.79 13.28
C PHE A 225 10.49 -7.64 12.30
N GLN A 226 9.45 -6.87 12.54
CA GLN A 226 8.99 -5.83 11.64
C GLN A 226 9.20 -4.46 12.25
N LEU A 227 9.73 -3.55 11.44
CA LEU A 227 9.98 -2.17 11.80
C LEU A 227 9.09 -1.27 10.93
N PHE A 228 8.43 -0.31 11.58
CA PHE A 228 7.54 0.62 10.92
C PHE A 228 7.88 2.05 11.30
N LYS A 229 7.93 2.91 10.31
CA LYS A 229 8.09 4.34 10.46
C LYS A 229 7.08 5.04 9.59
N GLU A 230 6.30 5.91 10.20
CA GLU A 230 5.33 6.76 9.52
C GLU A 230 5.49 8.20 9.96
N GLY A 231 5.35 9.11 9.00
CA GLY A 231 5.21 10.54 9.23
C GLY A 231 4.28 11.12 8.18
N ALA A 232 3.02 11.33 8.56
CA ALA A 232 2.01 11.96 7.72
C ALA A 232 1.61 13.30 8.35
N PHE A 233 1.84 14.39 7.62
CA PHE A 233 1.65 15.77 8.07
C PHE A 233 0.65 16.47 7.17
N THR A 234 -0.34 17.15 7.76
CA THR A 234 -1.27 18.01 7.02
C THR A 234 -1.35 19.37 7.68
N PHE A 235 -0.98 20.40 6.93
CA PHE A 235 -1.09 21.81 7.30
C PHE A 235 -2.30 22.39 6.62
N ARG A 236 -3.29 22.87 7.37
CA ARG A 236 -4.48 23.54 6.85
C ARG A 236 -4.36 25.05 7.09
N PHE A 237 -4.80 25.82 6.11
CA PHE A 237 -4.72 27.28 6.12
C PHE A 237 -6.09 27.90 6.09
N ASP A 238 -6.20 29.08 6.69
CA ASP A 238 -7.40 29.91 6.53
C ASP A 238 -7.52 30.35 5.08
N PRO A 239 -8.66 30.17 4.42
CA PRO A 239 -8.82 30.50 3.02
C PRO A 239 -8.76 32.01 2.71
N ASN A 240 -8.93 32.87 3.73
CA ASN A 240 -8.95 34.33 3.54
C ASN A 240 -7.60 34.98 3.86
N THR A 241 -6.92 34.50 4.91
CA THR A 241 -5.66 35.10 5.40
C THR A 241 -4.43 34.32 5.00
N PHE A 242 -4.60 33.04 4.66
CA PHE A 242 -3.50 32.09 4.41
C PHE A 242 -2.64 31.80 5.65
N ASP A 243 -3.12 32.20 6.82
CA ASP A 243 -2.47 31.81 8.07
C ASP A 243 -2.70 30.31 8.33
N THR A 244 -1.74 29.69 9.02
CA THR A 244 -1.87 28.29 9.44
C THR A 244 -3.02 28.17 10.45
N LYS A 245 -4.09 27.48 10.04
CA LYS A 245 -5.27 27.22 10.85
C LYS A 245 -5.04 26.09 11.85
N ASN A 246 -4.50 24.99 11.36
CA ASN A 246 -4.10 23.84 12.17
C ASN A 246 -3.11 22.92 11.45
N ILE A 247 -2.49 22.06 12.24
CA ILE A 247 -1.60 21.02 11.80
C ILE A 247 -2.12 19.71 12.38
N THR A 248 -2.30 18.71 11.53
CA THR A 248 -2.61 17.34 11.93
C THR A 248 -1.41 16.47 11.57
N VAL A 249 -1.00 15.61 12.50
CA VAL A 249 0.11 14.67 12.29
C VAL A 249 -0.34 13.29 12.73
N GLN A 250 -0.33 12.33 11.82
CA GLN A 250 -0.36 10.92 12.18
C GLN A 250 1.06 10.37 11.97
N ALA A 251 1.65 9.87 13.02
CA ALA A 251 3.05 9.47 12.93
C ALA A 251 3.41 8.45 14.00
N THR A 252 4.38 7.60 13.70
CA THR A 252 5.15 6.89 14.72
C THR A 252 6.01 7.92 15.45
N ALA A 253 5.43 8.56 16.48
CA ALA A 253 6.01 9.74 17.09
C ALA A 253 5.60 9.91 18.56
N ARG A 254 6.27 10.84 19.21
CA ARG A 254 5.90 11.36 20.53
C ARG A 254 5.84 12.88 20.47
N ALA A 255 4.84 13.47 21.10
CA ALA A 255 4.79 14.91 21.30
C ALA A 255 5.87 15.31 22.33
N ASN A 256 6.55 16.41 22.07
CA ASN A 256 7.51 17.02 22.98
C ASN A 256 7.32 18.55 22.94
N GLY A 257 6.34 19.04 23.71
CA GLY A 257 5.89 20.43 23.68
C GLY A 257 5.40 20.80 22.28
N ASP A 258 5.97 21.85 21.71
CA ASP A 258 5.60 22.38 20.40
C ASP A 258 6.19 21.57 19.21
N ASN A 259 6.83 20.42 19.50
CA ASN A 259 7.48 19.62 18.49
C ASN A 259 6.97 18.17 18.48
N ILE A 260 7.07 17.53 17.31
CA ILE A 260 6.87 16.10 17.12
C ILE A 260 8.23 15.43 16.90
N LYS A 261 8.55 14.47 17.75
CA LYS A 261 9.73 13.62 17.57
C LYS A 261 9.32 12.29 16.96
N LEU A 262 9.69 12.08 15.68
CA LEU A 262 9.46 10.81 15.00
C LEU A 262 10.25 9.68 15.70
N THR A 263 9.58 8.55 15.85
CA THR A 263 10.10 7.31 16.42
C THR A 263 10.02 6.19 15.39
N GLN A 264 10.30 4.98 15.79
CA GLN A 264 10.13 3.78 15.02
C GLN A 264 9.40 2.76 15.89
N GLU A 265 8.32 2.21 15.36
CA GLU A 265 7.56 1.13 16.01
C GLU A 265 8.05 -0.22 15.52
N HIS A 266 7.79 -1.25 16.30
CA HIS A 266 8.15 -2.63 15.94
C HIS A 266 7.06 -3.60 16.39
N ASP A 267 7.00 -4.73 15.68
CA ASP A 267 6.16 -5.85 16.07
C ASP A 267 6.83 -7.16 15.66
N ILE A 268 6.46 -8.25 16.34
CA ILE A 268 6.94 -9.59 16.04
C ILE A 268 5.76 -10.45 15.62
N THR A 269 5.79 -10.92 14.39
CA THR A 269 4.74 -11.77 13.82
C THR A 269 5.32 -13.07 13.31
N PHE A 270 4.46 -13.98 12.92
CA PHE A 270 4.88 -15.27 12.38
C PHE A 270 4.18 -15.59 11.07
N GLY A 271 4.79 -16.47 10.30
CA GLY A 271 4.20 -17.12 9.15
C GLY A 271 4.42 -18.62 9.22
N VAL A 272 3.47 -19.36 8.68
CA VAL A 272 3.57 -20.81 8.53
C VAL A 272 3.23 -21.21 7.11
N GLY A 273 3.82 -22.31 6.66
CA GLY A 273 3.58 -22.80 5.33
C GLY A 273 3.65 -24.31 5.24
N PHE A 274 3.00 -24.85 4.23
CA PHE A 274 3.14 -26.24 3.84
C PHE A 274 3.39 -26.35 2.34
N LYS A 275 4.00 -27.47 1.93
CA LYS A 275 4.15 -27.86 0.54
C LYS A 275 3.94 -29.36 0.40
N TRP A 276 3.13 -29.73 -0.58
CA TRP A 276 2.81 -31.10 -0.92
C TRP A 276 3.04 -31.34 -2.40
N ALA A 277 3.91 -32.29 -2.74
CA ALA A 277 4.22 -32.74 -4.09
C ALA A 277 3.66 -34.14 -4.32
N PRO A 278 2.36 -34.30 -4.66
CA PRO A 278 1.77 -35.62 -4.89
C PRO A 278 2.44 -36.38 -6.01
N THR A 279 2.92 -35.67 -7.03
CA THR A 279 3.67 -36.21 -8.17
C THR A 279 4.87 -35.32 -8.50
N ASP A 280 5.75 -35.77 -9.38
CA ASP A 280 6.89 -34.96 -9.88
C ASP A 280 6.45 -33.77 -10.76
N LYS A 281 5.19 -33.76 -11.21
CA LYS A 281 4.62 -32.72 -12.07
C LYS A 281 3.75 -31.72 -11.34
N VAL A 282 3.26 -32.06 -10.15
CA VAL A 282 2.30 -31.23 -9.39
C VAL A 282 2.82 -30.96 -8.01
N SER A 283 2.76 -29.72 -7.59
CA SER A 283 3.07 -29.27 -6.25
C SER A 283 2.00 -28.28 -5.77
N VAL A 284 1.54 -28.46 -4.54
CA VAL A 284 0.57 -27.57 -3.86
C VAL A 284 1.28 -26.94 -2.68
N GLY A 285 1.11 -25.63 -2.51
CA GLY A 285 1.64 -24.89 -1.38
C GLY A 285 0.57 -24.05 -0.72
N GLY A 286 0.66 -23.87 0.58
CA GLY A 286 -0.19 -22.94 1.30
C GLY A 286 0.58 -22.21 2.38
N VAL A 287 0.13 -20.98 2.67
CA VAL A 287 0.75 -20.14 3.69
C VAL A 287 -0.30 -19.41 4.51
N TYR A 288 0.06 -19.07 5.72
CA TYR A 288 -0.58 -18.05 6.54
C TYR A 288 0.49 -17.10 7.04
N LYS A 289 0.25 -15.79 6.91
CA LYS A 289 1.13 -14.71 7.37
C LYS A 289 0.32 -13.77 8.25
N GLN A 290 0.74 -13.59 9.48
CA GLN A 290 0.12 -12.66 10.41
C GLN A 290 0.52 -11.22 10.07
N GLY A 291 -0.44 -10.30 10.01
CA GLY A 291 -0.19 -8.86 9.86
C GLY A 291 0.31 -8.24 11.17
N PRO A 292 1.33 -7.36 11.14
CA PRO A 292 1.79 -6.63 12.31
C PRO A 292 0.86 -5.49 12.70
N LYS A 293 0.99 -5.05 13.97
CA LYS A 293 0.30 -3.90 14.54
C LYS A 293 1.28 -2.87 15.04
N PHE A 294 1.15 -1.64 14.56
CA PHE A 294 2.01 -0.53 14.93
C PHE A 294 1.20 0.62 15.50
N LYS A 295 1.71 1.26 16.55
CA LYS A 295 1.11 2.49 17.07
C LYS A 295 1.50 3.66 16.19
N ALA A 296 0.50 4.38 15.71
CA ALA A 296 0.66 5.59 14.91
C ALA A 296 -0.31 6.66 15.41
N PRO A 297 -0.08 7.25 16.62
CA PRO A 297 -0.98 8.21 17.22
C PRO A 297 -1.17 9.43 16.35
N THR A 298 -2.35 10.04 16.45
CA THR A 298 -2.69 11.27 15.76
C THR A 298 -2.55 12.45 16.71
N PHE A 299 -1.83 13.48 16.27
CA PHE A 299 -1.62 14.74 17.00
C PHE A 299 -2.28 15.89 16.25
N PHE A 300 -2.68 16.88 17.00
CA PHE A 300 -3.28 18.11 16.50
C PHE A 300 -2.61 19.31 17.16
N ALA A 301 -2.34 20.36 16.38
CA ALA A 301 -1.91 21.66 16.85
C ALA A 301 -2.71 22.75 16.13
N GLY A 302 -3.22 23.71 16.87
CA GLY A 302 -4.02 24.82 16.33
C GLY A 302 -4.38 25.83 17.44
N ALA A 303 -5.26 26.78 17.14
CA ALA A 303 -5.67 27.82 18.09
C ALA A 303 -6.23 27.24 19.40
N GLN A 304 -6.92 26.11 19.35
CA GLN A 304 -7.51 25.42 20.51
C GLN A 304 -6.45 24.81 21.44
N THR A 305 -5.24 24.60 20.98
CA THR A 305 -4.12 24.05 21.75
C THR A 305 -3.01 25.07 21.97
N ASN A 306 -3.27 26.37 21.69
CA ASN A 306 -2.27 27.43 21.69
C ASN A 306 -1.02 27.10 20.85
N GLY A 307 -1.20 26.35 19.75
CA GLY A 307 -0.14 25.90 18.86
C GLY A 307 0.64 24.66 19.32
N ALA A 308 0.42 24.18 20.53
CA ALA A 308 1.09 22.97 21.01
C ALA A 308 0.49 21.71 20.40
N PHE A 309 1.33 20.70 20.13
CA PHE A 309 0.88 19.39 19.67
C PHE A 309 0.26 18.60 20.83
N VAL A 310 -1.01 18.26 20.68
CA VAL A 310 -1.76 17.41 21.61
C VAL A 310 -2.16 16.14 20.88
N GLN A 311 -1.94 15.00 21.51
CA GLN A 311 -2.43 13.73 21.00
C GLN A 311 -3.95 13.69 21.11
N VAL A 312 -4.62 13.52 19.96
CA VAL A 312 -6.09 13.51 19.87
C VAL A 312 -6.67 12.12 19.63
N ALA A 313 -5.84 11.16 19.16
CA ALA A 313 -6.26 9.79 18.99
C ALA A 313 -5.09 8.80 19.13
N ASP A 314 -5.40 7.61 19.66
CA ASP A 314 -4.53 6.43 19.68
C ASP A 314 -4.83 5.59 18.42
N THR A 315 -4.31 5.99 17.29
CA THR A 315 -4.46 5.23 16.05
C THR A 315 -3.45 4.07 15.98
N THR A 316 -3.88 2.99 15.36
CA THR A 316 -3.06 1.79 15.14
C THR A 316 -3.09 1.44 13.67
N PHE A 317 -1.93 1.27 13.09
CA PHE A 317 -1.78 0.72 11.75
C PHE A 317 -1.65 -0.80 11.87
N HIS A 318 -2.66 -1.52 11.38
CA HIS A 318 -2.72 -2.97 11.44
C HIS A 318 -2.73 -3.54 10.03
N ASP A 319 -1.60 -4.11 9.60
CA ASP A 319 -1.47 -4.74 8.30
C ASP A 319 -2.45 -5.92 8.14
N PRO A 320 -2.87 -6.23 6.94
CA PRO A 320 -3.68 -7.41 6.66
C PRO A 320 -2.98 -8.72 7.01
N ASP A 321 -3.73 -9.65 7.61
CA ASP A 321 -3.36 -11.07 7.60
C ASP A 321 -3.55 -11.62 6.18
N ILE A 322 -2.71 -12.58 5.78
CA ILE A 322 -2.76 -13.22 4.47
C ILE A 322 -2.85 -14.73 4.63
N ALA A 323 -3.81 -15.35 3.95
CA ALA A 323 -3.90 -16.79 3.79
C ALA A 323 -3.88 -17.15 2.31
N GLY A 324 -2.83 -17.85 1.86
CA GLY A 324 -2.62 -18.16 0.45
C GLY A 324 -2.61 -19.66 0.17
N LEU A 325 -3.11 -20.04 -0.99
CA LEU A 325 -3.03 -21.40 -1.54
C LEU A 325 -2.60 -21.33 -3.00
N GLY A 326 -1.63 -22.16 -3.38
CA GLY A 326 -1.09 -22.17 -4.73
C GLY A 326 -0.82 -23.56 -5.27
N VAL A 327 -0.89 -23.68 -6.59
CA VAL A 327 -0.58 -24.91 -7.33
C VAL A 327 0.45 -24.62 -8.39
N SER A 328 1.46 -25.47 -8.49
CA SER A 328 2.43 -25.47 -9.58
C SER A 328 2.29 -26.76 -10.37
N TYR A 329 2.16 -26.65 -11.69
CA TYR A 329 2.05 -27.77 -12.62
C TYR A 329 3.13 -27.71 -13.70
N ARG A 330 3.86 -28.83 -13.85
CA ARG A 330 4.93 -28.99 -14.84
C ARG A 330 4.54 -30.07 -15.88
N PRO A 331 3.78 -29.71 -16.92
CA PRO A 331 3.34 -30.68 -17.95
C PRO A 331 4.52 -31.32 -18.66
N ILE A 332 5.53 -30.52 -18.99
CA ILE A 332 6.80 -30.95 -19.60
C ILE A 332 7.98 -30.32 -18.84
N PRO A 333 9.19 -30.86 -18.93
CA PRO A 333 10.35 -30.38 -18.15
C PRO A 333 10.68 -28.88 -18.35
N THR A 334 10.34 -28.33 -19.51
CA THR A 334 10.63 -26.93 -19.86
C THR A 334 9.51 -25.94 -19.54
N LEU A 335 8.31 -26.41 -19.21
CA LEU A 335 7.15 -25.53 -18.92
C LEU A 335 6.64 -25.74 -17.50
N THR A 336 6.53 -24.65 -16.76
CA THR A 336 5.87 -24.61 -15.44
C THR A 336 4.72 -23.59 -15.50
N VAL A 337 3.54 -23.98 -15.00
CA VAL A 337 2.38 -23.12 -14.85
C VAL A 337 2.01 -23.07 -13.38
N ASN A 338 1.80 -21.87 -12.85
CA ASN A 338 1.48 -21.61 -11.47
C ASN A 338 0.14 -20.87 -11.36
N ALA A 339 -0.63 -21.18 -10.31
CA ALA A 339 -1.83 -20.44 -9.96
C ALA A 339 -1.93 -20.34 -8.44
N ASP A 340 -2.15 -19.12 -7.93
CA ASP A 340 -2.30 -18.84 -6.51
C ASP A 340 -3.61 -18.08 -6.26
N ALA A 341 -4.17 -18.27 -5.06
CA ALA A 341 -5.27 -17.51 -4.51
C ALA A 341 -4.89 -17.04 -3.10
N ASP A 342 -4.78 -15.74 -2.91
CA ASP A 342 -4.36 -15.10 -1.65
C ASP A 342 -5.55 -14.33 -1.06
N TYR A 343 -6.11 -14.84 0.03
CA TYR A 343 -7.09 -14.11 0.83
C TYR A 343 -6.36 -13.10 1.71
N VAL A 344 -6.68 -11.82 1.53
CA VAL A 344 -6.09 -10.69 2.25
C VAL A 344 -7.15 -10.01 3.10
N LYS A 345 -6.90 -9.95 4.42
CA LYS A 345 -7.83 -9.43 5.42
C LYS A 345 -7.67 -7.93 5.61
N TYR A 346 -8.01 -7.13 4.60
CA TYR A 346 -7.89 -5.68 4.64
C TYR A 346 -8.75 -5.00 5.72
N SER A 347 -9.76 -5.70 6.27
CA SER A 347 -10.53 -5.18 7.41
C SER A 347 -9.67 -4.88 8.64
N ASN A 348 -8.46 -5.44 8.74
CA ASN A 348 -7.50 -5.11 9.77
C ASN A 348 -7.11 -3.62 9.76
N LEU A 349 -7.05 -2.98 8.60
CA LEU A 349 -6.70 -1.55 8.45
C LEU A 349 -7.67 -0.61 9.17
N VAL A 350 -8.90 -1.07 9.44
CA VAL A 350 -9.93 -0.27 10.11
C VAL A 350 -10.21 -0.71 11.56
N ASP A 351 -9.42 -1.60 12.12
CA ASP A 351 -9.61 -2.11 13.48
C ASP A 351 -9.60 -0.99 14.53
N ASN A 352 -8.75 0.03 14.34
CA ASN A 352 -8.66 1.19 15.23
C ASN A 352 -8.45 2.47 14.42
N PHE A 353 -9.26 2.62 13.39
CA PHE A 353 -9.20 3.73 12.45
C PHE A 353 -10.02 4.90 12.98
N VAL A 354 -9.43 6.08 13.06
CA VAL A 354 -10.07 7.32 13.55
C VAL A 354 -9.88 8.40 12.50
N SER A 355 -10.98 9.03 12.07
CA SER A 355 -10.91 10.28 11.32
C SER A 355 -10.81 11.47 12.26
N VAL A 356 -10.05 12.48 11.83
CA VAL A 356 -9.95 13.78 12.53
C VAL A 356 -10.84 14.85 11.88
N VAL A 357 -11.55 14.53 10.81
CA VAL A 357 -12.41 15.46 10.06
C VAL A 357 -13.82 15.49 10.66
N ALA A 358 -14.40 14.32 10.92
CA ALA A 358 -15.73 14.21 11.48
C ALA A 358 -15.73 13.52 12.85
N ASN A 359 -16.59 13.97 13.74
CA ASN A 359 -16.91 13.22 14.94
C ASN A 359 -17.84 12.07 14.57
N VAL A 360 -17.32 10.84 14.60
CA VAL A 360 -18.01 9.61 14.21
C VAL A 360 -18.30 8.68 15.40
N SER A 361 -18.14 9.17 16.62
CA SER A 361 -18.29 8.37 17.85
C SER A 361 -19.68 7.75 18.02
N ASP A 362 -20.70 8.33 17.39
CA ASP A 362 -22.09 7.87 17.37
C ASP A 362 -22.36 6.83 16.28
N LEU A 363 -21.41 6.58 15.39
CA LEU A 363 -21.57 5.66 14.26
C LEU A 363 -20.89 4.31 14.54
N LYS A 364 -21.57 3.23 14.14
CA LYS A 364 -20.99 1.88 14.14
C LYS A 364 -20.27 1.64 12.81
N LYS A 365 -18.95 1.40 12.87
CA LYS A 365 -18.12 1.07 11.70
C LYS A 365 -18.32 2.05 10.53
N PRO A 366 -18.08 3.34 10.74
CA PRO A 366 -18.26 4.35 9.69
C PRO A 366 -17.25 4.15 8.54
N PHE A 367 -16.14 3.47 8.79
CA PHE A 367 -15.16 3.09 7.78
C PHE A 367 -15.11 1.59 7.62
N VAL A 368 -14.94 1.15 6.38
CA VAL A 368 -14.81 -0.26 6.03
C VAL A 368 -13.69 -0.46 5.01
N ALA A 369 -12.94 -1.52 5.18
CA ALA A 369 -12.04 -2.06 4.18
C ALA A 369 -12.50 -3.48 3.84
N ARG A 370 -12.65 -3.77 2.56
CA ARG A 370 -13.17 -5.05 2.08
C ARG A 370 -12.06 -6.09 2.08
N ASN A 371 -12.29 -7.22 2.74
CA ASN A 371 -11.45 -8.41 2.56
C ASN A 371 -11.61 -8.95 1.14
N VAL A 372 -10.51 -9.31 0.51
CA VAL A 372 -10.51 -9.74 -0.89
C VAL A 372 -9.69 -11.00 -1.09
N THR A 373 -9.95 -11.68 -2.21
CA THR A 373 -9.08 -12.75 -2.70
C THR A 373 -8.44 -12.28 -3.99
N GLU A 374 -7.11 -12.21 -3.97
CA GLU A 374 -6.29 -11.95 -5.14
C GLU A 374 -6.02 -13.26 -5.88
N TYR A 375 -6.26 -13.28 -7.17
CA TYR A 375 -6.00 -14.44 -8.02
C TYR A 375 -4.81 -14.14 -8.92
N ARG A 376 -3.85 -15.06 -8.95
CA ARG A 376 -2.60 -14.97 -9.67
C ARG A 376 -2.43 -16.17 -10.57
N ILE A 377 -1.97 -15.96 -11.79
CA ILE A 377 -1.59 -17.03 -12.71
C ILE A 377 -0.32 -16.64 -13.47
N GLY A 378 0.56 -17.59 -13.65
CA GLY A 378 1.80 -17.36 -14.39
C GLY A 378 2.38 -18.62 -15.00
N ALA A 379 3.23 -18.40 -15.98
CA ALA A 379 3.95 -19.46 -16.65
C ALA A 379 5.43 -19.10 -16.83
N GLU A 380 6.28 -20.12 -16.75
CA GLU A 380 7.71 -20.06 -17.00
C GLU A 380 8.06 -21.12 -18.04
N TYR A 381 8.70 -20.69 -19.13
CA TYR A 381 9.18 -21.58 -20.19
C TYR A 381 10.69 -21.46 -20.37
N PHE A 382 11.41 -22.58 -20.26
CA PHE A 382 12.86 -22.63 -20.44
C PHE A 382 13.21 -22.97 -21.89
N LEU A 383 14.14 -22.21 -22.43
CA LEU A 383 14.79 -22.47 -23.72
C LEU A 383 16.33 -22.34 -23.58
N THR A 384 17.08 -22.73 -24.57
CA THR A 384 18.52 -22.51 -24.57
C THR A 384 18.83 -21.32 -25.46
N LEU A 385 19.42 -20.27 -24.89
CA LEU A 385 19.88 -19.08 -25.58
C LEU A 385 21.40 -18.96 -25.41
N MET A 386 22.16 -18.88 -26.51
CA MET A 386 23.64 -18.80 -26.45
C MET A 386 24.29 -19.89 -25.59
N LYS A 387 23.77 -21.12 -25.63
CA LYS A 387 24.20 -22.27 -24.81
C LYS A 387 23.94 -22.14 -23.31
N VAL A 388 23.16 -21.15 -22.89
CA VAL A 388 22.75 -20.92 -21.47
C VAL A 388 21.24 -21.13 -21.38
N PRO A 389 20.74 -21.81 -20.34
CA PRO A 389 19.30 -21.83 -20.05
C PRO A 389 18.77 -20.43 -19.84
N PHE A 390 17.72 -20.09 -20.58
CA PHE A 390 17.01 -18.83 -20.50
C PHE A 390 15.53 -19.09 -20.28
N ALA A 391 14.95 -18.43 -19.27
CA ALA A 391 13.53 -18.50 -18.97
C ALA A 391 12.80 -17.30 -19.56
N ILE A 392 11.65 -17.56 -20.18
CA ILE A 392 10.64 -16.55 -20.54
C ILE A 392 9.47 -16.74 -19.59
N ARG A 393 8.93 -15.62 -19.09
CA ARG A 393 7.83 -15.63 -18.11
C ARG A 393 6.73 -14.68 -18.53
N ALA A 394 5.50 -15.06 -18.22
CA ALA A 394 4.33 -14.21 -18.34
C ALA A 394 3.38 -14.50 -17.19
N GLY A 395 2.68 -13.48 -16.74
CA GLY A 395 1.73 -13.60 -15.63
C GLY A 395 0.62 -12.57 -15.70
N TYR A 396 -0.42 -12.88 -14.96
CA TYR A 396 -1.58 -12.02 -14.74
C TYR A 396 -2.05 -12.16 -13.31
N TRP A 397 -2.46 -11.06 -12.70
CA TRP A 397 -3.13 -11.09 -11.42
C TRP A 397 -4.17 -9.98 -11.29
N ARG A 398 -5.20 -10.25 -10.49
CA ARG A 398 -6.26 -9.32 -10.17
C ARG A 398 -6.11 -8.89 -8.73
N ASP A 399 -6.09 -7.58 -8.55
CA ASP A 399 -6.12 -6.87 -7.28
C ASP A 399 -7.50 -6.22 -7.12
N PRO A 400 -8.45 -6.84 -6.38
CA PRO A 400 -9.77 -6.28 -6.15
C PRO A 400 -9.69 -5.03 -5.27
N ALA A 401 -10.62 -4.09 -5.47
CA ALA A 401 -10.71 -2.88 -4.68
C ALA A 401 -10.83 -3.18 -3.17
N HIS A 402 -9.92 -2.62 -2.39
CA HIS A 402 -9.77 -2.90 -0.96
C HIS A 402 -9.47 -1.65 -0.11
N SER A 403 -9.53 -0.45 -0.70
CA SER A 403 -9.29 0.79 0.03
C SER A 403 -10.25 0.97 1.21
N VAL A 404 -9.80 1.72 2.21
CA VAL A 404 -10.71 2.20 3.26
C VAL A 404 -11.75 3.11 2.63
N THR A 405 -13.03 2.85 2.89
CA THR A 405 -14.15 3.59 2.32
C THR A 405 -15.11 4.04 3.40
N TRP A 406 -15.71 5.23 3.19
CA TRP A 406 -16.80 5.71 4.03
C TRP A 406 -18.04 4.84 3.86
N ASN A 407 -18.59 4.38 4.97
CA ASN A 407 -19.82 3.57 5.03
C ASN A 407 -20.90 4.21 5.94
N GLY A 408 -20.65 5.44 6.41
CA GLY A 408 -21.57 6.20 7.23
C GLY A 408 -22.63 6.92 6.41
N PRO A 409 -23.61 7.56 7.09
CA PRO A 409 -24.64 8.38 6.43
C PRO A 409 -24.00 9.66 5.86
N ILE A 410 -24.71 10.30 4.91
CA ILE A 410 -24.34 11.60 4.36
C ILE A 410 -25.39 12.62 4.81
N THR A 411 -25.43 12.87 6.11
CA THR A 411 -26.44 13.75 6.76
C THR A 411 -25.88 15.07 7.23
N ARG A 412 -24.57 15.20 7.31
CA ARG A 412 -23.84 16.38 7.79
C ARG A 412 -22.71 16.73 6.84
N ALA A 413 -22.27 17.98 6.83
CA ALA A 413 -21.21 18.45 5.92
C ALA A 413 -19.86 17.73 6.16
N ASP A 414 -19.52 17.45 7.41
CA ASP A 414 -18.33 16.70 7.79
C ASP A 414 -18.40 15.22 7.30
N TYR A 415 -19.58 14.60 7.28
CA TYR A 415 -19.79 13.26 6.71
C TYR A 415 -19.68 13.25 5.19
N VAL A 416 -20.09 14.33 4.52
CA VAL A 416 -19.81 14.51 3.08
C VAL A 416 -18.32 14.56 2.83
N ALA A 417 -17.58 15.27 3.68
CA ALA A 417 -16.12 15.29 3.60
C ALA A 417 -15.52 13.88 3.68
N GLU A 418 -15.95 13.08 4.66
CA GLU A 418 -15.46 11.70 4.81
C GLU A 418 -15.74 10.85 3.57
N ALA A 419 -16.94 10.98 2.99
CA ALA A 419 -17.29 10.25 1.77
C ALA A 419 -16.44 10.67 0.55
N LEU A 420 -16.01 11.93 0.51
CA LEU A 420 -15.11 12.46 -0.53
C LEU A 420 -13.67 11.98 -0.36
N LEU A 421 -13.22 11.91 0.88
CA LEU A 421 -11.85 11.55 1.24
C LEU A 421 -11.61 10.03 1.16
N TYR A 422 -12.65 9.23 1.43
CA TYR A 422 -12.62 7.76 1.38
C TYR A 422 -13.52 7.19 0.27
N PRO A 423 -13.23 7.49 -1.00
CA PRO A 423 -14.03 7.01 -2.12
C PRO A 423 -13.81 5.52 -2.35
N LYS A 424 -14.80 4.88 -2.98
CA LYS A 424 -14.62 3.52 -3.49
C LYS A 424 -13.62 3.53 -4.65
N THR A 425 -12.61 2.67 -4.56
CA THR A 425 -11.66 2.42 -5.65
C THR A 425 -12.16 1.33 -6.60
N ALA A 426 -11.49 1.19 -7.74
CA ALA A 426 -11.77 0.15 -8.72
C ALA A 426 -10.75 -0.99 -8.63
N ASP A 427 -11.16 -2.19 -9.01
CA ASP A 427 -10.27 -3.33 -9.17
C ASP A 427 -9.14 -3.00 -10.17
N GLN A 428 -7.96 -3.52 -9.91
CA GLN A 428 -6.83 -3.43 -10.80
C GLN A 428 -6.50 -4.78 -11.41
N ASN A 429 -6.13 -4.75 -12.68
CA ASN A 429 -5.67 -5.93 -13.41
C ASN A 429 -4.22 -5.72 -13.79
N HIS A 430 -3.37 -6.59 -13.32
CA HIS A 430 -1.93 -6.56 -13.53
C HIS A 430 -1.52 -7.56 -14.61
N ARG A 431 -0.54 -7.15 -15.41
CA ARG A 431 0.08 -8.00 -16.42
C ARG A 431 1.57 -7.93 -16.22
N SER A 432 2.21 -9.08 -16.16
CA SER A 432 3.64 -9.19 -15.96
C SER A 432 4.31 -9.99 -17.05
N ILE A 433 5.53 -9.60 -17.37
CA ILE A 433 6.45 -10.32 -18.22
C ILE A 433 7.82 -10.37 -17.55
N GLY A 434 8.60 -11.37 -17.86
CA GLY A 434 9.94 -11.51 -17.31
C GLY A 434 10.82 -12.46 -18.10
N GLY A 435 12.08 -12.48 -17.71
CA GLY A 435 13.06 -13.40 -18.24
C GLY A 435 14.21 -13.60 -17.27
N GLY A 436 15.07 -14.56 -17.55
CA GLY A 436 16.25 -14.77 -16.73
C GLY A 436 17.20 -15.79 -17.29
N PHE A 437 18.48 -15.62 -17.00
CA PHE A 437 19.53 -16.54 -17.33
C PHE A 437 19.92 -17.36 -16.11
N ALA A 438 20.03 -18.67 -16.26
CA ALA A 438 20.40 -19.59 -15.19
C ALA A 438 21.69 -20.34 -15.53
N TRP A 439 22.76 -20.01 -14.81
CA TRP A 439 24.01 -20.78 -14.81
C TRP A 439 24.06 -21.74 -13.61
N PRO A 440 24.94 -22.70 -13.57
CA PRO A 440 24.97 -23.69 -12.47
C PRO A 440 25.11 -23.08 -11.07
N LYS A 441 25.81 -21.95 -10.93
CA LYS A 441 26.05 -21.28 -9.65
C LYS A 441 25.38 -19.92 -9.52
N PHE A 442 24.82 -19.40 -10.60
CA PHE A 442 24.38 -18.01 -10.67
C PHE A 442 23.13 -17.88 -11.51
N GLN A 443 22.19 -17.03 -11.11
CA GLN A 443 20.99 -16.74 -11.88
C GLN A 443 20.70 -15.24 -11.79
N ILE A 444 20.31 -14.65 -12.92
CA ILE A 444 19.81 -13.27 -12.98
C ILE A 444 18.43 -13.31 -13.59
N ASP A 445 17.49 -12.67 -12.95
CA ASP A 445 16.11 -12.54 -13.42
C ASP A 445 15.72 -11.08 -13.51
N PHE A 446 14.92 -10.75 -14.50
CA PHE A 446 14.28 -9.45 -14.66
C PHE A 446 12.80 -9.63 -14.94
N ALA A 447 12.00 -8.68 -14.48
CA ALA A 447 10.56 -8.66 -14.70
C ALA A 447 10.01 -7.24 -14.75
N TYR A 448 8.86 -7.14 -15.40
CA TYR A 448 8.08 -5.91 -15.45
C TYR A 448 6.61 -6.26 -15.24
N ASP A 449 5.98 -5.60 -14.26
CA ASP A 449 4.55 -5.69 -13.96
C ASP A 449 3.88 -4.35 -14.18
N THR A 450 2.67 -4.35 -14.70
CA THR A 450 1.93 -3.12 -14.98
C THR A 450 0.43 -3.30 -14.76
N SER A 451 -0.17 -2.29 -14.11
CA SER A 451 -1.61 -2.05 -14.06
C SER A 451 -1.92 -0.62 -14.52
N ARG A 452 -3.14 -0.19 -14.32
CA ARG A 452 -3.56 1.17 -14.66
C ARG A 452 -2.76 2.26 -13.93
N TYR A 453 -2.44 2.03 -12.65
CA TYR A 453 -1.84 3.02 -11.76
C TYR A 453 -0.46 2.63 -11.23
N TYR A 454 -0.01 1.42 -11.51
CA TYR A 454 1.17 0.85 -10.89
C TYR A 454 2.05 0.16 -11.93
N LYS A 455 3.33 0.45 -11.90
CA LYS A 455 4.33 -0.17 -12.78
C LYS A 455 5.55 -0.50 -11.95
N VAL A 456 6.02 -1.74 -12.07
CA VAL A 456 7.19 -2.23 -11.33
C VAL A 456 8.15 -2.91 -12.26
N GLY A 457 9.39 -2.45 -12.27
CA GLY A 457 10.51 -3.20 -12.82
C GLY A 457 11.26 -3.90 -11.68
N SER A 458 11.60 -5.16 -11.84
CA SER A 458 12.38 -5.92 -10.85
C SER A 458 13.60 -6.54 -11.50
N LEU A 459 14.71 -6.52 -10.76
CA LEU A 459 15.94 -7.25 -11.07
C LEU A 459 16.32 -8.06 -9.83
N SER A 460 16.53 -9.37 -10.00
CA SER A 460 17.02 -10.22 -8.93
C SER A 460 18.21 -11.06 -9.35
N MET A 461 19.02 -11.37 -8.36
CA MET A 461 20.21 -12.18 -8.50
C MET A 461 20.21 -13.26 -7.43
N LEU A 462 20.57 -14.49 -7.83
CA LEU A 462 20.66 -15.62 -6.95
C LEU A 462 21.99 -16.34 -7.18
N THR A 463 22.67 -16.70 -6.12
CA THR A 463 23.96 -17.43 -6.15
C THR A 463 23.85 -18.72 -5.32
N ARG A 464 24.38 -19.83 -5.88
CA ARG A 464 24.46 -21.15 -5.25
C ARG A 464 25.90 -21.54 -4.99
N PHE A 465 26.18 -22.08 -3.79
CA PHE A 465 27.54 -22.43 -3.34
C PHE A 465 27.77 -23.92 -3.31
#